data_ccff82c46a8d2c787ce78255806b7424
#
_entry.id   ccff82c46a8d2c787ce78255806b7424
#
_cell.length_a   1.000
_cell.length_b   1.000
_cell.length_c   1.000
_cell.angle_alpha   90.00
_cell.angle_beta   90.00
_cell.angle_gamma   90.00
#
_symmetry.space_group_name_H-M   'P 1'
#
loop_
_entity.id
_entity.type
_entity.pdbx_description
1 polymer ?
#
loop_
_entity_poly.entity_id
_entity_poly.type
_entity_poly.pdbx_seq_one_letter_code
_entity_poly.pdbx_strand_id
1 'polypeptide(L)'
;MFTHDDRGFLAGPRLGLLTVAPDPETWPVPVPVWFECSDAAVQLFSLASAPKVERVEQTPYASLVAVNHLGEPEHWVSVAGPARVDRTGGFELAARLAGRYWDLADPDRARTLQSWEQSADSLVRIIIEAEQVRRYG
;
A
#
# COMPACT_ATOMS: atom_id res chain seq x y z
N MET A 1 -13.49 -10.67 -3.16
CA MET A 1 -13.56 -10.60 -1.68
C MET A 1 -12.43 -11.43 -1.07
N PHE A 2 -11.81 -10.93 -0.04
CA PHE A 2 -10.73 -11.67 0.63
C PHE A 2 -11.27 -12.86 1.41
N THR A 3 -10.59 -14.00 1.26
CA THR A 3 -10.82 -15.15 2.14
C THR A 3 -10.10 -14.94 3.46
N HIS A 4 -10.37 -15.81 4.43
CA HIS A 4 -9.62 -15.81 5.69
C HIS A 4 -8.11 -15.99 5.44
N ASP A 5 -7.74 -16.90 4.54
CA ASP A 5 -6.34 -17.17 4.21
C ASP A 5 -5.69 -15.96 3.51
N ASP A 6 -6.43 -15.28 2.62
CA ASP A 6 -5.94 -14.05 2.01
C ASP A 6 -5.58 -13.01 3.08
N ARG A 7 -6.49 -12.79 4.03
CA ARG A 7 -6.28 -11.82 5.10
C ARG A 7 -5.08 -12.18 5.98
N GLY A 8 -4.92 -13.45 6.28
CA GLY A 8 -3.76 -13.92 7.04
C GLY A 8 -2.45 -13.66 6.32
N PHE A 9 -2.43 -13.94 5.03
CA PHE A 9 -1.24 -13.69 4.20
C PHE A 9 -0.93 -12.20 4.10
N LEU A 10 -1.94 -11.38 3.86
CA LEU A 10 -1.79 -9.94 3.67
C LEU A 10 -1.55 -9.17 4.97
N ALA A 11 -1.81 -9.78 6.13
CA ALA A 11 -1.55 -9.17 7.43
C ALA A 11 -0.06 -9.15 7.79
N GLY A 12 0.74 -10.00 7.17
CA GLY A 12 2.18 -10.02 7.41
C GLY A 12 2.89 -8.80 6.80
N PRO A 13 4.09 -8.46 7.30
CA PRO A 13 4.86 -7.32 6.77
C PRO A 13 5.49 -7.68 5.41
N ARG A 14 4.68 -7.71 4.37
CA ARG A 14 5.12 -8.01 3.01
C ARG A 14 5.14 -6.73 2.19
N LEU A 15 6.05 -6.63 1.23
CA LEU A 15 5.98 -5.56 0.25
C LEU A 15 4.85 -5.85 -0.73
N GLY A 16 4.06 -4.82 -1.02
CA GLY A 16 3.12 -4.85 -2.12
C GLY A 16 3.73 -4.15 -3.32
N LEU A 17 3.51 -4.70 -4.51
CA LEU A 17 3.88 -4.03 -5.75
C LEU A 17 2.64 -3.33 -6.26
N LEU A 18 2.65 -2.01 -6.18
CA LEU A 18 1.54 -1.15 -6.59
C LEU A 18 1.70 -0.76 -8.05
N THR A 19 0.63 -0.90 -8.81
CA THR A 19 0.55 -0.37 -10.18
C THR A 19 -0.66 0.55 -10.27
N VAL A 20 -0.43 1.80 -10.66
CA VAL A 20 -1.49 2.75 -10.97
C VAL A 20 -1.58 2.90 -12.48
N ALA A 21 -2.72 3.39 -12.98
CA ALA A 21 -2.87 3.62 -14.42
C ALA A 21 -1.83 4.63 -14.88
N PRO A 22 -1.04 4.31 -15.91
CA PRO A 22 0.02 5.19 -16.37
C PRO A 22 -0.54 6.42 -17.10
N ASP A 23 0.28 7.46 -17.20
CA ASP A 23 0.06 8.50 -18.19
C ASP A 23 -0.01 7.82 -19.57
N PRO A 24 -0.91 8.25 -20.49
CA PRO A 24 -1.07 7.59 -21.79
C PRO A 24 0.20 7.45 -22.62
N GLU A 25 1.22 8.26 -22.37
CA GLU A 25 2.48 8.21 -23.11
C GLU A 25 3.59 7.46 -22.39
N THR A 26 3.28 6.82 -21.25
CA THR A 26 4.28 6.12 -20.45
C THR A 26 3.87 4.68 -20.21
N TRP A 27 4.78 3.90 -19.65
CA TRP A 27 4.56 2.49 -19.32
C TRP A 27 3.99 2.37 -17.91
N PRO A 28 3.14 1.36 -17.63
CA PRO A 28 2.78 1.04 -16.27
C PRO A 28 4.02 0.53 -15.52
N VAL A 29 4.36 1.15 -14.39
CA VAL A 29 5.55 0.80 -13.62
C VAL A 29 5.12 0.42 -12.21
N PRO A 30 5.31 -0.87 -11.82
CA PRO A 30 5.03 -1.27 -10.44
C PRO A 30 6.09 -0.71 -9.49
N VAL A 31 5.66 -0.29 -8.30
CA VAL A 31 6.56 0.20 -7.25
C VAL A 31 6.28 -0.53 -5.94
N PRO A 32 7.33 -0.86 -5.16
CA PRO A 32 7.12 -1.49 -3.86
C PRO A 32 6.57 -0.48 -2.84
N VAL A 33 5.59 -0.91 -2.08
CA VAL A 33 4.97 -0.10 -1.03
C VAL A 33 4.69 -0.93 0.21
N TRP A 34 4.61 -0.27 1.35
CA TRP A 34 3.99 -0.84 2.54
C TRP A 34 2.48 -0.69 2.41
N PHE A 35 1.74 -1.63 2.93
CA PHE A 35 0.28 -1.58 2.85
C PHE A 35 -0.37 -2.23 4.05
N GLU A 36 -1.64 -1.91 4.25
CA GLU A 36 -2.49 -2.51 5.27
C GLU A 36 -3.75 -3.05 4.60
N CYS A 37 -4.14 -4.26 4.96
CA CYS A 37 -5.34 -4.90 4.44
C CYS A 37 -6.48 -4.75 5.44
N SER A 38 -7.65 -4.36 4.96
CA SER A 38 -8.91 -4.43 5.71
C SER A 38 -9.80 -5.52 5.11
N ASP A 39 -11.05 -5.63 5.55
CA ASP A 39 -11.96 -6.69 5.06
C ASP A 39 -12.22 -6.61 3.56
N ALA A 40 -12.23 -5.42 2.98
CA ALA A 40 -12.66 -5.21 1.61
C ALA A 40 -11.72 -4.32 0.80
N ALA A 41 -10.55 -3.96 1.33
CA ALA A 41 -9.65 -3.01 0.67
C ALA A 41 -8.22 -3.18 1.15
N VAL A 42 -7.28 -2.66 0.37
CA VAL A 42 -5.92 -2.40 0.82
C VAL A 42 -5.67 -0.91 0.80
N GLN A 43 -4.86 -0.42 1.70
CA GLN A 43 -4.52 0.98 1.76
C GLN A 43 -3.02 1.19 1.99
N LEU A 44 -2.53 2.29 1.46
CA LEU A 44 -1.15 2.71 1.59
C LEU A 44 -1.10 4.22 1.78
N PHE A 45 0.01 4.73 2.29
CA PHE A 45 0.21 6.17 2.41
C PHE A 45 1.18 6.66 1.35
N SER A 46 1.10 7.94 1.07
CA SER A 46 1.96 8.59 0.09
C SER A 46 2.07 10.08 0.43
N LEU A 47 3.14 10.71 -0.05
CA LEU A 47 3.16 12.16 -0.13
C LEU A 47 2.07 12.61 -1.10
N ALA A 48 1.32 13.65 -0.72
CA ALA A 48 0.26 14.20 -1.55
C ALA A 48 0.77 14.66 -2.92
N SER A 49 2.04 15.05 -2.99
CA SER A 49 2.68 15.52 -4.23
C SER A 49 3.24 14.40 -5.11
N ALA A 50 3.16 13.14 -4.67
CA ALA A 50 3.72 12.04 -5.45
C ALA A 50 2.92 11.82 -6.74
N PRO A 51 3.58 11.48 -7.87
CA PRO A 51 2.89 11.26 -9.15
C PRO A 51 1.78 10.21 -9.08
N LYS A 52 1.93 9.17 -8.27
CA LYS A 52 0.90 8.14 -8.13
C LYS A 52 -0.42 8.68 -7.59
N VAL A 53 -0.38 9.72 -6.75
CA VAL A 53 -1.60 10.34 -6.22
C VAL A 53 -2.36 11.02 -7.36
N GLU A 54 -1.67 11.79 -8.18
CA GLU A 54 -2.27 12.44 -9.35
C GLU A 54 -2.84 11.39 -10.32
N ARG A 55 -2.12 10.30 -10.56
CA ARG A 55 -2.58 9.24 -11.45
C ARG A 55 -3.86 8.58 -10.95
N VAL A 56 -3.96 8.31 -9.66
CA VAL A 56 -5.19 7.75 -9.07
C VAL A 56 -6.35 8.73 -9.18
N GLU A 57 -6.11 10.01 -8.97
CA GLU A 57 -7.17 11.02 -9.09
C GLU A 57 -7.67 11.17 -10.53
N GLN A 58 -6.78 11.04 -11.51
CA GLN A 58 -7.16 11.13 -12.93
C GLN A 58 -7.79 9.85 -13.45
N THR A 59 -7.27 8.69 -13.03
CA THR A 59 -7.75 7.38 -13.45
C THR A 59 -7.89 6.52 -12.19
N PRO A 60 -9.10 6.43 -11.61
CA PRO A 60 -9.30 5.92 -10.25
C PRO A 60 -9.32 4.39 -10.19
N TYR A 61 -8.30 3.75 -10.71
CA TYR A 61 -8.10 2.31 -10.64
C TYR A 61 -6.65 2.00 -10.32
N ALA A 62 -6.43 0.94 -9.54
CA ALA A 62 -5.08 0.49 -9.21
C ALA A 62 -5.09 -1.01 -8.89
N SER A 63 -3.91 -1.59 -8.88
CA SER A 63 -3.71 -2.96 -8.45
C SER A 63 -2.50 -3.06 -7.53
N LEU A 64 -2.51 -4.08 -6.70
CA LEU A 64 -1.41 -4.36 -5.78
C LEU A 64 -1.26 -5.87 -5.67
N VAL A 65 -0.04 -6.38 -5.79
CA VAL A 65 0.24 -7.79 -5.56
C VAL A 65 1.25 -7.93 -4.42
N ALA A 66 0.96 -8.82 -3.48
CA ALA A 66 1.88 -9.22 -2.44
C ALA A 66 2.32 -10.65 -2.69
N VAL A 67 3.60 -10.92 -2.48
CA VAL A 67 4.21 -12.21 -2.76
C VAL A 67 4.87 -12.77 -1.50
N ASN A 68 5.09 -14.09 -1.49
CA ASN A 68 5.82 -14.76 -0.41
C ASN A 68 7.26 -14.22 -0.30
N HIS A 69 7.82 -14.36 0.89
CA HIS A 69 9.24 -14.15 1.08
C HIS A 69 10.04 -15.33 0.53
N LEU A 70 11.31 -15.11 0.23
CA LEU A 70 12.20 -16.22 -0.13
C LEU A 70 12.22 -17.25 1.01
N GLY A 71 12.09 -18.53 0.65
CA GLY A 71 12.07 -19.62 1.62
C GLY A 71 10.68 -19.99 2.13
N GLU A 72 9.67 -19.17 1.89
CA GLU A 72 8.27 -19.55 2.14
C GLU A 72 7.72 -20.36 0.96
N PRO A 73 6.64 -21.14 1.14
CA PRO A 73 5.92 -21.73 0.01
C PRO A 73 5.49 -20.66 -0.97
N GLU A 74 5.55 -20.97 -2.26
CA GLU A 74 5.13 -20.03 -3.30
C GLU A 74 3.66 -19.66 -3.10
N HIS A 75 3.40 -18.37 -2.96
CA HIS A 75 2.06 -17.82 -2.80
C HIS A 75 2.06 -16.35 -3.13
N TRP A 76 0.99 -15.89 -3.73
CA TRP A 76 0.76 -14.46 -3.92
C TRP A 76 -0.73 -14.16 -3.93
N VAL A 77 -1.06 -12.93 -3.57
CA VAL A 77 -2.43 -12.40 -3.64
C VAL A 77 -2.38 -11.07 -4.36
N SER A 78 -3.20 -10.95 -5.39
CA SER A 78 -3.33 -9.74 -6.20
C SER A 78 -4.71 -9.13 -5.98
N VAL A 79 -4.74 -7.83 -5.77
CA VAL A 79 -5.95 -7.04 -5.57
C VAL A 79 -6.03 -5.99 -6.66
N ALA A 80 -7.18 -5.86 -7.30
CA ALA A 80 -7.40 -4.81 -8.28
C ALA A 80 -8.81 -4.26 -8.11
N GLY A 81 -8.96 -2.96 -8.31
CA GLY A 81 -10.26 -2.33 -8.22
C GLY A 81 -10.21 -0.82 -8.22
N PRO A 82 -11.37 -0.20 -7.95
CA PRO A 82 -11.45 1.25 -7.80
C PRO A 82 -10.49 1.74 -6.73
N ALA A 83 -9.80 2.83 -7.02
CA ALA A 83 -8.86 3.43 -6.11
C ALA A 83 -9.22 4.90 -5.87
N ARG A 84 -9.02 5.37 -4.65
CA ARG A 84 -9.28 6.75 -4.30
C ARG A 84 -8.21 7.29 -3.38
N VAL A 85 -8.06 8.61 -3.40
CA VAL A 85 -7.19 9.34 -2.48
C VAL A 85 -8.04 9.88 -1.35
N ASP A 86 -7.64 9.56 -0.11
CA ASP A 86 -8.23 10.15 1.08
C ASP A 86 -7.16 11.04 1.72
N ARG A 87 -7.47 12.32 1.89
CA ARG A 87 -6.53 13.30 2.39
C ARG A 87 -6.48 13.37 3.91
N THR A 88 -7.16 12.46 4.59
CA THR A 88 -7.14 12.34 6.05
C THR A 88 -6.54 10.99 6.45
N GLY A 89 -5.94 10.94 7.64
CA GLY A 89 -5.44 9.69 8.20
C GLY A 89 -4.13 9.17 7.59
N GLY A 90 -3.46 9.95 6.74
CA GLY A 90 -2.21 9.50 6.10
C GLY A 90 -1.08 9.24 7.07
N PHE A 91 -0.86 10.15 8.02
CA PHE A 91 0.19 9.96 9.02
C PHE A 91 -0.13 8.80 9.96
N GLU A 92 -1.37 8.68 10.41
CA GLU A 92 -1.79 7.61 11.32
C GLU A 92 -1.55 6.23 10.67
N LEU A 93 -1.84 6.10 9.38
CA LEU A 93 -1.51 4.88 8.62
C LEU A 93 0.00 4.69 8.52
N ALA A 94 0.74 5.73 8.19
CA ALA A 94 2.20 5.67 8.11
C ALA A 94 2.82 5.21 9.42
N ALA A 95 2.31 5.69 10.55
CA ALA A 95 2.80 5.30 11.88
C ALA A 95 2.51 3.82 12.17
N ARG A 96 1.31 3.33 11.84
CA ARG A 96 0.99 1.91 12.02
C ARG A 96 1.88 1.03 11.15
N LEU A 97 2.11 1.42 9.91
CA LEU A 97 2.94 0.66 9.00
C LEU A 97 4.42 0.71 9.40
N ALA A 98 4.91 1.85 9.85
CA ALA A 98 6.27 1.94 10.36
C ALA A 98 6.50 0.97 11.53
N GLY A 99 5.54 0.84 12.43
CA GLY A 99 5.61 -0.13 13.53
C GLY A 99 5.56 -1.59 13.07
N ARG A 100 4.97 -1.85 11.90
CA ARG A 100 4.88 -3.19 11.33
C ARG A 100 6.15 -3.58 10.55
N TYR A 101 6.70 -2.64 9.78
CA TYR A 101 7.80 -2.92 8.85
C TYR A 101 9.17 -2.58 9.42
N TRP A 102 9.25 -1.70 10.42
CA TRP A 102 10.49 -1.26 11.03
C TRP A 102 10.55 -1.62 12.51
N ASP A 103 11.77 -1.73 13.02
CA ASP A 103 12.02 -1.73 14.46
C ASP A 103 12.16 -0.27 14.91
N LEU A 104 11.14 0.24 15.58
CA LEU A 104 11.12 1.63 16.06
C LEU A 104 12.00 1.85 17.30
N ALA A 105 12.60 0.79 17.87
CA ALA A 105 13.66 0.94 18.85
C ALA A 105 14.97 1.45 18.21
N ASP A 106 15.12 1.32 16.89
CA ASP A 106 16.22 1.93 16.15
C ASP A 106 16.04 3.46 16.14
N PRO A 107 16.99 4.23 16.69
CA PRO A 107 16.86 5.69 16.79
C PRO A 107 16.71 6.38 15.42
N ASP A 108 17.32 5.86 14.37
CA ASP A 108 17.22 6.46 13.04
C ASP A 108 15.83 6.29 12.46
N ARG A 109 15.21 5.11 12.66
CA ARG A 109 13.83 4.85 12.25
C ARG A 109 12.85 5.71 13.03
N ALA A 110 13.04 5.81 14.35
CA ALA A 110 12.18 6.65 15.20
C ALA A 110 12.26 8.13 14.77
N ARG A 111 13.45 8.64 14.45
CA ARG A 111 13.62 10.02 13.96
C ARG A 111 12.94 10.24 12.62
N THR A 112 13.02 9.26 11.71
CA THR A 112 12.35 9.36 10.43
C THR A 112 10.83 9.46 10.62
N LEU A 113 10.25 8.61 11.45
CA LEU A 113 8.82 8.65 11.75
C LEU A 113 8.43 9.99 12.38
N GLN A 114 9.25 10.51 13.28
CA GLN A 114 9.00 11.80 13.90
C GLN A 114 9.02 12.94 12.88
N SER A 115 9.91 12.87 11.89
CA SER A 115 9.93 13.86 10.81
C SER A 115 8.66 13.82 9.96
N TRP A 116 8.08 12.64 9.76
CA TRP A 116 6.81 12.50 9.06
C TRP A 116 5.66 13.11 9.84
N GLU A 117 5.68 12.99 11.16
CA GLU A 117 4.68 13.62 12.02
C GLU A 117 4.67 15.13 11.87
N GLN A 118 5.84 15.75 11.75
CA GLN A 118 5.97 17.18 11.54
C GLN A 118 5.40 17.65 10.19
N SER A 119 5.27 16.73 9.23
CA SER A 119 4.72 17.00 7.91
C SER A 119 3.46 16.18 7.66
N ALA A 120 2.69 15.89 8.71
CA ALA A 120 1.52 15.00 8.62
C ALA A 120 0.51 15.45 7.57
N ASP A 121 0.32 16.74 7.38
CA ASP A 121 -0.61 17.29 6.39
C ASP A 121 -0.20 17.00 4.95
N SER A 122 1.06 16.64 4.71
CA SER A 122 1.55 16.27 3.38
C SER A 122 1.33 14.81 3.03
N LEU A 123 0.81 14.01 3.97
CA LEU A 123 0.57 12.58 3.77
C LEU A 123 -0.91 12.31 3.50
N VAL A 124 -1.14 11.47 2.50
CA VAL A 124 -2.49 11.04 2.11
C VAL A 124 -2.55 9.52 2.09
N ARG A 125 -3.76 8.96 2.03
CA ARG A 125 -3.97 7.53 1.83
C ARG A 125 -4.44 7.26 0.41
N ILE A 126 -3.98 6.16 -0.17
CA ILE A 126 -4.56 5.58 -1.37
C ILE A 126 -5.25 4.30 -0.93
N ILE A 127 -6.52 4.16 -1.27
CA ILE A 127 -7.36 3.03 -0.87
C ILE A 127 -7.83 2.33 -2.14
N ILE A 128 -7.55 1.03 -2.24
CA ILE A 128 -7.93 0.19 -3.38
C ILE A 128 -8.99 -0.79 -2.90
N GLU A 129 -10.19 -0.70 -3.46
CA GLU A 129 -11.26 -1.65 -3.16
C GLU A 129 -10.95 -3.02 -3.79
N ALA A 130 -11.18 -4.09 -3.03
CA ALA A 130 -10.92 -5.46 -3.48
C ALA A 130 -12.06 -5.94 -4.38
N GLU A 131 -12.15 -5.40 -5.59
CA GLU A 131 -13.15 -5.82 -6.56
C GLU A 131 -12.74 -7.12 -7.25
N GLN A 132 -11.47 -7.24 -7.64
CA GLN A 132 -10.90 -8.47 -8.18
C GLN A 132 -9.80 -8.95 -7.25
N VAL A 133 -9.89 -10.19 -6.82
CA VAL A 133 -8.85 -10.83 -6.02
C VAL A 133 -8.41 -12.09 -6.74
N ARG A 134 -7.11 -12.20 -7.01
CA ARG A 134 -6.50 -13.38 -7.62
C ARG A 134 -5.44 -13.92 -6.67
N ARG A 135 -5.23 -15.21 -6.69
CA ARG A 135 -4.27 -15.85 -5.80
C ARG A 135 -3.65 -17.08 -6.44
N TYR A 136 -2.46 -17.42 -5.95
CA TYR A 136 -1.75 -18.65 -6.31
C TYR A 136 -1.23 -19.30 -5.03
N GLY A 137 -1.37 -20.62 -4.96
CA GLY A 137 -0.88 -21.40 -3.80
C GLY A 137 -1.95 -21.79 -2.76
#